data_d33e22048bfb22f4d9eab17c2d6ddfc1
#
_entry.id   d33e22048bfb22f4d9eab17c2d6ddfc1
#
_cell.length_a   1.000
_cell.length_b   1.000
_cell.length_c   1.000
_cell.angle_alpha   90.00
_cell.angle_beta   90.00
_cell.angle_gamma   90.00
#
_symmetry.space_group_name_H-M   'P 1'
#
loop_
_entity.id
_entity.type
_entity.pdbx_description
1 polymer ?
#
loop_
_entity_poly.entity_id
_entity_poly.type
_entity_poly.pdbx_seq_one_letter_code
_entity_poly.pdbx_strand_id
1 'polypeptide(L)'
;VLLLSYVPDSVPQNDANIAVAVMDDLNGQPRTTVRNQVQSSLENLDKYIRPNTADDGPLLRITDPEEREIIEEARKPRANPDWNEITTALDNELWADIRPRLNLPTSVPYGGDDDKYPLSYNFSIDGQPLTEEDEHESALEATVVIRGVRPNADSTKINEGTIYWSVKEDGLDDLRSQLIEWWSFHKATAETETPDTIARDVDDAADRVKSKITSALKNGSFKVESQEPRGLESAVKECINRAYPSFFHPVML
;
A
#
# COMPACT_ATOMS: atom_id res chain seq x y z
N VAL A 1 3.07 31.77 1.73
CA VAL A 1 4.16 30.96 1.11
C VAL A 1 5.11 31.86 0.36
N LEU A 2 4.63 32.61 -0.64
CA LEU A 2 5.48 33.47 -1.47
C LEU A 2 6.24 34.55 -0.65
N LEU A 3 5.61 35.13 0.38
CA LEU A 3 6.24 36.06 1.29
C LEU A 3 7.27 35.38 2.20
N LEU A 4 7.02 34.16 2.63
CA LEU A 4 7.94 33.41 3.47
C LEU A 4 9.16 32.89 2.68
N SER A 5 9.04 32.68 1.35
CA SER A 5 10.16 32.28 0.50
C SER A 5 11.22 33.39 0.34
N TYR A 6 10.90 34.64 0.67
CA TYR A 6 11.84 35.76 0.69
C TYR A 6 12.51 36.00 2.05
N VAL A 7 12.12 35.23 3.09
CA VAL A 7 12.76 35.29 4.41
C VAL A 7 13.76 34.13 4.47
N PRO A 8 15.06 34.40 4.31
CA PRO A 8 16.06 33.35 4.23
C PRO A 8 16.13 32.58 5.55
N ASP A 9 16.08 31.25 5.45
CA ASP A 9 16.51 30.22 6.41
C ASP A 9 15.99 30.26 7.87
N SER A 10 15.25 31.28 8.27
CA SER A 10 14.89 31.46 9.67
C SER A 10 13.46 30.99 10.05
N VAL A 11 12.56 30.84 9.08
CA VAL A 11 11.17 30.41 9.33
C VAL A 11 10.76 29.33 8.32
N PRO A 12 10.66 28.06 8.73
CA PRO A 12 10.20 26.99 7.84
C PRO A 12 8.81 27.30 7.26
N GLN A 13 8.64 27.06 5.94
CA GLN A 13 7.38 27.25 5.24
C GLN A 13 6.44 26.06 5.47
N ASN A 14 5.84 25.97 6.64
CA ASN A 14 4.88 24.93 6.99
C ASN A 14 3.53 25.55 7.40
N ASP A 15 2.51 24.68 7.50
CA ASP A 15 1.14 25.06 7.85
C ASP A 15 1.05 25.84 9.17
N ALA A 16 1.85 25.47 10.16
CA ALA A 16 1.87 26.11 11.47
C ALA A 16 2.43 27.54 11.41
N ASN A 17 3.53 27.75 10.68
CA ASN A 17 4.14 29.07 10.54
C ASN A 17 3.30 30.00 9.64
N ILE A 18 2.68 29.45 8.60
CA ILE A 18 1.69 30.18 7.79
C ILE A 18 0.50 30.60 8.65
N ALA A 19 -0.01 29.69 9.49
CA ALA A 19 -1.10 30.02 10.41
C ALA A 19 -0.71 31.14 11.38
N VAL A 20 0.51 31.12 11.93
CA VAL A 20 1.00 32.20 12.80
C VAL A 20 1.11 33.53 12.05
N ALA A 21 1.65 33.52 10.82
CA ALA A 21 1.77 34.74 10.01
C ALA A 21 0.42 35.36 9.64
N VAL A 22 -0.61 34.55 9.50
CA VAL A 22 -1.99 35.01 9.19
C VAL A 22 -2.75 35.45 10.45
N MET A 23 -2.31 34.97 11.63
CA MET A 23 -3.02 35.25 12.90
C MET A 23 -2.97 36.70 13.38
N ASP A 24 -1.96 37.48 12.99
CA ASP A 24 -1.86 38.87 13.41
C ASP A 24 -3.04 39.74 12.93
N ASP A 25 -3.73 39.33 11.85
CA ASP A 25 -4.91 40.02 11.33
C ASP A 25 -6.24 39.42 11.81
N LEU A 26 -6.25 38.29 12.51
CA LEU A 26 -7.48 37.58 12.89
C LEU A 26 -7.74 37.66 14.40
N ASN A 27 -7.87 38.88 14.91
CA ASN A 27 -8.18 39.16 16.31
C ASN A 27 -9.37 38.35 16.83
N GLY A 28 -9.08 37.38 17.70
CA GLY A 28 -10.09 36.67 18.50
C GLY A 28 -10.44 35.24 18.06
N GLN A 29 -9.85 34.67 16.99
CA GLN A 29 -10.09 33.27 16.65
C GLN A 29 -9.12 32.30 17.36
N PRO A 30 -9.60 31.12 17.80
CA PRO A 30 -8.72 30.09 18.37
C PRO A 30 -7.66 29.62 17.35
N ARG A 31 -6.42 29.40 17.82
CA ARG A 31 -5.30 28.92 16.97
C ARG A 31 -5.64 27.68 16.14
N THR A 32 -6.39 26.75 16.71
CA THR A 32 -6.85 25.54 16.02
C THR A 32 -7.75 25.84 14.83
N THR A 33 -8.63 26.81 14.95
CA THR A 33 -9.54 27.22 13.86
C THR A 33 -8.75 27.82 12.70
N VAL A 34 -7.81 28.71 12.98
CA VAL A 34 -6.96 29.34 11.96
C VAL A 34 -6.09 28.27 11.27
N ARG A 35 -5.49 27.35 12.03
CA ARG A 35 -4.70 26.26 11.46
C ARG A 35 -5.53 25.37 10.52
N ASN A 36 -6.73 25.01 10.93
CA ASN A 36 -7.64 24.20 10.09
C ASN A 36 -8.06 24.94 8.82
N GLN A 37 -8.29 26.25 8.90
CA GLN A 37 -8.58 27.08 7.72
C GLN A 37 -7.38 27.17 6.77
N VAL A 38 -6.17 27.36 7.30
CA VAL A 38 -4.93 27.36 6.50
C VAL A 38 -4.74 26.00 5.84
N GLN A 39 -4.90 24.91 6.58
CA GLN A 39 -4.77 23.57 6.05
C GLN A 39 -5.78 23.30 4.92
N SER A 40 -7.06 23.62 5.12
CA SER A 40 -8.09 23.49 4.08
C SER A 40 -7.81 24.38 2.87
N SER A 41 -7.23 25.55 3.07
CA SER A 41 -6.84 26.45 1.96
C SER A 41 -5.65 25.89 1.20
N LEU A 42 -4.68 25.28 1.87
CA LEU A 42 -3.53 24.63 1.23
C LEU A 42 -3.96 23.39 0.44
N GLU A 43 -4.91 22.60 0.96
CA GLU A 43 -5.50 21.47 0.24
C GLU A 43 -6.19 21.90 -1.07
N ASN A 44 -6.84 23.07 -1.09
CA ASN A 44 -7.42 23.63 -2.30
C ASN A 44 -6.38 24.19 -3.28
N LEU A 45 -5.16 24.42 -2.82
CA LEU A 45 -4.04 24.94 -3.60
C LEU A 45 -2.99 23.86 -3.89
N ASP A 46 -3.30 22.58 -3.70
CA ASP A 46 -2.39 21.45 -3.80
C ASP A 46 -1.63 21.39 -5.13
N LYS A 47 -2.23 21.86 -6.23
CA LYS A 47 -1.58 21.96 -7.52
C LYS A 47 -0.59 23.12 -7.66
N TYR A 48 -0.66 24.12 -6.78
CA TYR A 48 0.23 25.28 -6.81
C TYR A 48 1.27 25.26 -5.71
N ILE A 49 0.99 24.56 -4.60
CA ILE A 49 1.81 24.54 -3.40
C ILE A 49 1.86 23.09 -2.90
N ARG A 50 3.05 22.51 -2.84
CA ARG A 50 3.26 21.14 -2.36
C ARG A 50 4.31 21.10 -1.25
N PRO A 51 4.28 20.06 -0.39
CA PRO A 51 5.39 19.79 0.51
C PRO A 51 6.68 19.62 -0.29
N ASN A 52 7.77 20.17 0.21
CA ASN A 52 9.10 19.85 -0.29
C ASN A 52 9.59 18.61 0.45
N THR A 53 9.87 17.54 -0.28
CA THR A 53 10.39 16.26 0.25
C THR A 53 11.91 16.25 0.41
N ALA A 54 12.59 17.39 0.15
CA ALA A 54 14.02 17.51 0.41
C ALA A 54 14.35 17.39 1.91
N ASP A 55 15.58 16.98 2.23
CA ASP A 55 16.08 16.60 3.56
C ASP A 55 15.85 17.63 4.70
N ASP A 56 15.40 18.83 4.39
CA ASP A 56 15.29 19.97 5.33
C ASP A 56 13.95 20.07 6.07
N GLY A 57 13.09 19.05 5.99
CA GLY A 57 11.80 19.02 6.68
C GLY A 57 10.62 19.52 5.85
N PRO A 58 9.41 19.63 6.43
CA PRO A 58 8.17 19.89 5.70
C PRO A 58 8.07 21.36 5.25
N LEU A 59 8.81 21.71 4.23
CA LEU A 59 8.72 23.01 3.56
C LEU A 59 7.67 22.94 2.44
N LEU A 60 6.94 24.02 2.23
CA LEU A 60 6.02 24.15 1.10
C LEU A 60 6.74 24.83 -0.07
N ARG A 61 6.65 24.27 -1.25
CA ARG A 61 7.16 24.84 -2.49
C ARG A 61 6.06 25.19 -3.47
N ILE A 62 6.32 26.13 -4.33
CA ILE A 62 5.43 26.49 -5.44
C ILE A 62 5.73 25.51 -6.59
N THR A 63 4.68 24.93 -7.18
CA THR A 63 4.80 24.00 -8.30
C THR A 63 5.06 24.75 -9.60
N ASP A 64 5.85 24.17 -10.47
CA ASP A 64 6.05 24.63 -11.84
C ASP A 64 4.84 24.32 -12.74
N PRO A 65 4.69 24.97 -13.91
CA PRO A 65 3.59 24.71 -14.83
C PRO A 65 3.47 23.24 -15.26
N GLU A 66 4.59 22.59 -15.56
CA GLU A 66 4.66 21.17 -15.95
C GLU A 66 4.19 20.26 -14.83
N GLU A 67 4.61 20.51 -13.60
CA GLU A 67 4.13 19.79 -12.41
C GLU A 67 2.61 19.92 -12.23
N ARG A 68 2.06 21.12 -12.52
CA ARG A 68 0.61 21.37 -12.39
C ARG A 68 -0.20 20.54 -13.37
N GLU A 69 0.31 20.34 -14.59
CA GLU A 69 -0.35 19.49 -15.58
C GLU A 69 -0.45 18.05 -15.08
N ILE A 70 0.65 17.50 -14.57
CA ILE A 70 0.66 16.14 -14.01
C ILE A 70 -0.27 16.02 -12.81
N ILE A 71 -0.26 16.98 -11.89
CA ILE A 71 -1.16 17.00 -10.73
C ILE A 71 -2.64 17.05 -11.16
N GLU A 72 -2.95 17.81 -12.18
CA GLU A 72 -4.31 17.91 -12.74
C GLU A 72 -4.72 16.60 -13.44
N GLU A 73 -3.81 15.95 -14.17
CA GLU A 73 -4.04 14.64 -14.77
C GLU A 73 -4.28 13.56 -13.71
N ALA A 74 -3.55 13.57 -12.59
CA ALA A 74 -3.73 12.63 -11.50
C ALA A 74 -5.09 12.77 -10.77
N ARG A 75 -5.75 13.92 -10.86
CA ARG A 75 -7.05 14.15 -10.19
C ARG A 75 -8.17 13.27 -10.70
N LYS A 76 -8.23 12.99 -12.01
CA LYS A 76 -9.29 12.18 -12.61
C LYS A 76 -9.27 10.74 -12.10
N PRO A 77 -8.14 10.01 -12.21
CA PRO A 77 -8.03 8.67 -11.66
C PRO A 77 -8.20 8.65 -10.14
N ARG A 78 -7.75 9.67 -9.42
CA ARG A 78 -7.95 9.79 -7.97
C ARG A 78 -9.43 9.90 -7.58
N ALA A 79 -10.23 10.61 -8.36
CA ALA A 79 -11.68 10.76 -8.13
C ALA A 79 -12.47 9.49 -8.45
N ASN A 80 -11.99 8.66 -9.39
CA ASN A 80 -12.62 7.41 -9.81
C ASN A 80 -11.57 6.29 -9.89
N PRO A 81 -11.14 5.72 -8.75
CA PRO A 81 -10.10 4.71 -8.72
C PRO A 81 -10.57 3.40 -9.34
N ASP A 82 -9.82 2.89 -10.31
CA ASP A 82 -9.99 1.54 -10.84
C ASP A 82 -9.14 0.56 -10.03
N TRP A 83 -9.81 -0.22 -9.20
CA TRP A 83 -9.13 -1.17 -8.31
C TRP A 83 -8.48 -2.34 -9.05
N ASN A 84 -8.89 -2.66 -10.28
CA ASN A 84 -8.19 -3.66 -11.08
C ASN A 84 -6.85 -3.11 -11.56
N GLU A 85 -6.84 -1.87 -12.06
CA GLU A 85 -5.60 -1.20 -12.46
C GLU A 85 -4.66 -0.98 -11.26
N ILE A 86 -5.20 -0.56 -10.10
CA ILE A 86 -4.42 -0.37 -8.86
C ILE A 86 -3.74 -1.67 -8.43
N THR A 87 -4.48 -2.79 -8.41
CA THR A 87 -3.91 -4.09 -8.05
C THR A 87 -2.89 -4.59 -9.06
N THR A 88 -3.13 -4.36 -10.34
CA THR A 88 -2.16 -4.70 -11.40
C THR A 88 -0.89 -3.86 -11.29
N ALA A 89 -1.00 -2.55 -11.04
CA ALA A 89 0.15 -1.68 -10.84
C ALA A 89 0.91 -2.06 -9.55
N LEU A 90 0.20 -2.40 -8.47
CA LEU A 90 0.82 -2.86 -7.25
C LEU A 90 1.63 -4.15 -7.47
N ASP A 91 1.10 -5.09 -8.24
CA ASP A 91 1.80 -6.32 -8.60
C ASP A 91 3.08 -6.00 -9.38
N ASN A 92 2.94 -5.29 -10.47
CA ASN A 92 4.04 -5.02 -11.40
C ASN A 92 5.16 -4.17 -10.79
N GLU A 93 4.81 -3.19 -9.94
CA GLU A 93 5.76 -2.14 -9.54
C GLU A 93 6.20 -2.27 -8.07
N LEU A 94 5.38 -2.84 -7.19
CA LEU A 94 5.65 -2.80 -5.76
C LEU A 94 5.77 -4.18 -5.11
N TRP A 95 5.15 -5.22 -5.65
CA TRP A 95 5.07 -6.53 -4.99
C TRP A 95 6.44 -7.19 -4.82
N ALA A 96 7.30 -7.10 -5.81
CA ALA A 96 8.66 -7.61 -5.76
C ALA A 96 9.48 -7.04 -4.59
N ASP A 97 9.22 -5.78 -4.21
CA ASP A 97 9.84 -5.12 -3.06
C ASP A 97 9.14 -5.42 -1.72
N ILE A 98 7.83 -5.67 -1.74
CA ILE A 98 7.03 -5.96 -0.54
C ILE A 98 7.30 -7.37 -0.04
N ARG A 99 7.30 -8.35 -0.94
CA ARG A 99 7.46 -9.78 -0.58
C ARG A 99 8.68 -10.08 0.28
N PRO A 100 9.91 -9.63 -0.05
CA PRO A 100 11.08 -9.86 0.79
C PRO A 100 10.97 -9.25 2.19
N ARG A 101 10.26 -8.12 2.33
CA ARG A 101 10.07 -7.45 3.62
C ARG A 101 9.15 -8.22 4.57
N LEU A 102 8.36 -9.15 4.04
CA LEU A 102 7.47 -10.00 4.83
C LEU A 102 8.21 -11.17 5.50
N ASN A 103 9.45 -11.45 5.08
CA ASN A 103 10.27 -12.59 5.57
C ASN A 103 9.52 -13.93 5.48
N LEU A 104 8.82 -14.15 4.38
CA LEU A 104 8.09 -15.39 4.13
C LEU A 104 9.04 -16.47 3.63
N PRO A 105 8.86 -17.75 4.03
CA PRO A 105 9.63 -18.84 3.46
C PRO A 105 9.30 -19.00 1.96
N THR A 106 10.23 -19.50 1.16
CA THR A 106 9.98 -19.82 -0.26
C THR A 106 9.07 -21.04 -0.41
N SER A 107 9.16 -21.98 0.52
CA SER A 107 8.29 -23.15 0.60
C SER A 107 8.10 -23.56 2.05
N VAL A 108 7.03 -24.32 2.33
CA VAL A 108 6.73 -24.84 3.66
C VAL A 108 7.10 -26.32 3.71
N PRO A 109 8.02 -26.76 4.57
CA PRO A 109 8.37 -28.18 4.67
C PRO A 109 7.22 -28.97 5.30
N TYR A 110 6.88 -30.08 4.69
CA TYR A 110 5.90 -31.03 5.19
C TYR A 110 6.50 -32.44 5.27
N GLY A 111 6.19 -33.20 6.33
CA GLY A 111 6.68 -34.54 6.54
C GLY A 111 7.55 -34.70 7.79
N GLY A 112 8.04 -35.91 8.02
CA GLY A 112 8.95 -36.23 9.11
C GLY A 112 10.39 -35.74 8.87
N ASP A 113 11.29 -36.06 9.81
CA ASP A 113 12.68 -35.57 9.75
C ASP A 113 13.46 -36.09 8.52
N ASP A 114 13.10 -37.26 7.99
CA ASP A 114 13.82 -37.92 6.89
C ASP A 114 13.22 -37.64 5.50
N ASP A 115 11.93 -37.28 5.41
CA ASP A 115 11.23 -37.05 4.13
C ASP A 115 10.44 -35.73 4.20
N LYS A 116 11.11 -34.63 3.88
CA LYS A 116 10.47 -33.31 3.80
C LYS A 116 10.06 -32.99 2.38
N TYR A 117 8.77 -32.87 2.14
CA TYR A 117 8.22 -32.40 0.86
C TYR A 117 8.02 -30.88 0.91
N PRO A 118 8.51 -30.10 -0.06
CA PRO A 118 8.22 -28.68 -0.12
C PRO A 118 6.77 -28.49 -0.58
N LEU A 119 5.99 -27.75 0.21
CA LEU A 119 4.69 -27.24 -0.20
C LEU A 119 4.89 -25.83 -0.75
N SER A 120 4.43 -25.60 -1.96
CA SER A 120 4.45 -24.26 -2.56
C SER A 120 3.16 -23.50 -2.29
N TYR A 121 3.22 -22.19 -2.46
CA TYR A 121 2.08 -21.33 -2.39
C TYR A 121 2.28 -20.09 -3.27
N ASN A 122 1.20 -19.62 -3.84
CA ASN A 122 1.15 -18.37 -4.60
C ASN A 122 0.30 -17.33 -3.88
N PHE A 123 0.40 -16.07 -4.32
CA PHE A 123 -0.36 -14.97 -3.77
C PHE A 123 -1.39 -14.44 -4.76
N SER A 124 -2.49 -13.93 -4.22
CA SER A 124 -3.42 -13.08 -4.94
C SER A 124 -3.94 -11.95 -4.04
N ILE A 125 -4.28 -10.83 -4.63
CA ILE A 125 -4.96 -9.74 -3.91
C ILE A 125 -6.42 -9.74 -4.33
N ASP A 126 -7.30 -10.01 -3.37
CA ASP A 126 -8.74 -10.03 -3.58
C ASP A 126 -9.16 -10.83 -4.84
N GLY A 127 -8.42 -11.92 -5.12
CA GLY A 127 -8.67 -12.85 -6.22
C GLY A 127 -7.94 -12.56 -7.54
N GLN A 128 -7.14 -11.51 -7.61
CA GLN A 128 -6.20 -11.30 -8.72
C GLN A 128 -4.83 -11.89 -8.37
N PRO A 129 -4.29 -12.83 -9.17
CA PRO A 129 -3.00 -13.43 -8.89
C PRO A 129 -1.90 -12.37 -8.93
N LEU A 130 -0.90 -12.52 -8.06
CA LEU A 130 0.32 -11.72 -8.06
C LEU A 130 1.40 -12.50 -8.78
N THR A 131 2.19 -11.79 -9.58
CA THR A 131 3.30 -12.37 -10.31
C THR A 131 4.39 -12.80 -9.34
N GLU A 132 4.85 -14.02 -9.46
CA GLU A 132 5.97 -14.56 -8.73
C GLU A 132 7.11 -14.87 -9.69
N GLU A 133 8.32 -14.43 -9.34
CA GLU A 133 9.51 -14.69 -10.17
C GLU A 133 10.01 -16.13 -10.06
N ASP A 134 9.60 -16.86 -9.00
CA ASP A 134 10.07 -18.21 -8.74
C ASP A 134 9.05 -19.25 -9.23
N GLU A 135 9.39 -19.99 -10.27
CA GLU A 135 8.67 -21.20 -10.66
C GLU A 135 8.90 -22.29 -9.58
N HIS A 136 7.86 -22.58 -8.81
CA HIS A 136 7.92 -23.67 -7.84
C HIS A 136 7.55 -25.01 -8.50
N GLU A 137 8.48 -25.93 -8.51
CA GLU A 137 8.28 -27.32 -9.01
C GLU A 137 7.46 -28.21 -8.04
N SER A 138 6.61 -27.65 -7.21
CA SER A 138 5.82 -28.43 -6.27
C SER A 138 4.51 -28.91 -6.89
N ALA A 139 4.21 -30.19 -6.74
CA ALA A 139 2.93 -30.75 -7.18
C ALA A 139 1.75 -30.34 -6.28
N LEU A 140 2.02 -29.78 -5.12
CA LEU A 140 1.02 -29.37 -4.14
C LEU A 140 1.17 -27.87 -3.85
N GLU A 141 0.19 -27.11 -4.27
CA GLU A 141 0.20 -25.66 -4.18
C GLU A 141 -1.05 -25.15 -3.46
N ALA A 142 -0.84 -24.17 -2.55
CA ALA A 142 -1.91 -23.46 -1.89
C ALA A 142 -2.00 -22.02 -2.43
N THR A 143 -3.20 -21.45 -2.50
CA THR A 143 -3.39 -20.06 -2.88
C THR A 143 -3.61 -19.21 -1.62
N VAL A 144 -2.76 -18.20 -1.43
CA VAL A 144 -2.89 -17.22 -0.36
C VAL A 144 -3.58 -15.97 -0.91
N VAL A 145 -4.81 -15.74 -0.52
CA VAL A 145 -5.60 -14.57 -0.93
C VAL A 145 -5.48 -13.48 0.13
N ILE A 146 -4.80 -12.40 -0.20
CA ILE A 146 -4.74 -11.19 0.62
C ILE A 146 -6.07 -10.47 0.48
N ARG A 147 -6.75 -10.24 1.61
CA ARG A 147 -8.07 -9.62 1.67
C ARG A 147 -8.07 -8.29 2.39
N GLY A 148 -8.97 -7.42 1.95
CA GLY A 148 -9.24 -6.13 2.58
C GLY A 148 -8.54 -4.95 1.91
N VAL A 149 -7.68 -5.18 0.93
CA VAL A 149 -7.04 -4.08 0.17
C VAL A 149 -8.09 -3.37 -0.67
N ARG A 150 -8.89 -4.11 -1.45
CA ARG A 150 -10.01 -3.53 -2.21
C ARG A 150 -11.21 -3.25 -1.31
N PRO A 151 -11.89 -2.11 -1.48
CA PRO A 151 -13.19 -1.91 -0.85
C PRO A 151 -14.22 -2.87 -1.48
N ASN A 152 -15.11 -3.41 -0.67
CA ASN A 152 -16.22 -4.27 -1.10
C ASN A 152 -15.83 -5.55 -1.86
N ALA A 153 -14.58 -6.02 -1.72
CA ALA A 153 -14.22 -7.34 -2.23
C ALA A 153 -15.11 -8.40 -1.57
N ASP A 154 -15.70 -9.26 -2.39
CA ASP A 154 -16.71 -10.24 -1.93
C ASP A 154 -16.06 -11.25 -0.97
N SER A 155 -16.25 -11.01 0.34
CA SER A 155 -15.62 -11.78 1.41
C SER A 155 -16.25 -13.15 1.66
N THR A 156 -17.29 -13.50 0.91
CA THR A 156 -18.19 -14.60 1.28
C THR A 156 -17.83 -15.96 0.65
N LYS A 157 -17.11 -15.99 -0.46
CA LYS A 157 -16.73 -17.26 -1.09
C LYS A 157 -15.44 -17.79 -0.49
N ILE A 158 -15.56 -18.77 0.39
CA ILE A 158 -14.44 -19.58 0.89
C ILE A 158 -14.30 -20.75 -0.09
N ASN A 159 -13.21 -20.78 -0.85
CA ASN A 159 -12.88 -21.88 -1.74
C ASN A 159 -12.00 -22.89 -1.00
N GLU A 160 -12.25 -24.17 -1.21
CA GLU A 160 -11.34 -25.24 -0.76
C GLU A 160 -9.93 -25.00 -1.37
N GLY A 161 -8.89 -25.27 -0.60
CA GLY A 161 -7.52 -25.05 -1.05
C GLY A 161 -7.04 -23.59 -0.98
N THR A 162 -7.80 -22.69 -0.33
CA THR A 162 -7.47 -21.28 -0.24
C THR A 162 -7.19 -20.85 1.20
N ILE A 163 -6.13 -20.09 1.36
CA ILE A 163 -5.74 -19.42 2.60
C ILE A 163 -6.14 -17.95 2.46
N TYR A 164 -6.88 -17.42 3.40
CA TYR A 164 -7.19 -15.99 3.45
C TYR A 164 -6.24 -15.29 4.42
N TRP A 165 -5.53 -14.29 3.93
CA TRP A 165 -4.70 -13.40 4.73
C TRP A 165 -5.40 -12.05 4.83
N SER A 166 -6.13 -11.87 5.91
CA SER A 166 -6.92 -10.66 6.13
C SER A 166 -6.09 -9.59 6.79
N VAL A 167 -6.04 -8.42 6.15
CA VAL A 167 -5.47 -7.20 6.73
C VAL A 167 -6.41 -6.70 7.83
N LYS A 168 -5.84 -6.19 8.94
CA LYS A 168 -6.66 -5.57 10.00
C LYS A 168 -7.38 -4.33 9.49
N GLU A 169 -8.62 -4.12 9.94
CA GLU A 169 -9.44 -2.98 9.55
C GLU A 169 -8.86 -1.63 9.95
N ASP A 170 -8.12 -1.59 11.09
CA ASP A 170 -7.46 -0.38 11.56
C ASP A 170 -6.39 0.10 10.56
N GLY A 171 -6.63 1.24 9.94
CA GLY A 171 -5.72 1.86 8.97
C GLY A 171 -5.93 1.45 7.49
N LEU A 172 -6.94 0.63 7.18
CA LEU A 172 -7.26 0.26 5.79
C LEU A 172 -7.64 1.44 4.92
N ASP A 173 -8.42 2.38 5.46
CA ASP A 173 -8.84 3.56 4.69
C ASP A 173 -7.65 4.45 4.36
N ASP A 174 -6.70 4.58 5.28
CA ASP A 174 -5.48 5.32 5.03
C ASP A 174 -4.57 4.58 4.02
N LEU A 175 -4.44 3.25 4.12
CA LEU A 175 -3.73 2.44 3.11
C LEU A 175 -4.36 2.60 1.72
N ARG A 176 -5.68 2.51 1.62
CA ARG A 176 -6.42 2.69 0.37
C ARG A 176 -6.23 4.08 -0.22
N SER A 177 -6.29 5.10 0.62
CA SER A 177 -6.05 6.49 0.22
C SER A 177 -4.66 6.67 -0.36
N GLN A 178 -3.63 6.08 0.25
CA GLN A 178 -2.25 6.17 -0.23
C GLN A 178 -2.03 5.34 -1.51
N LEU A 179 -2.66 4.17 -1.63
CA LEU A 179 -2.64 3.38 -2.87
C LEU A 179 -3.25 4.16 -4.05
N ILE A 180 -4.39 4.80 -3.82
CA ILE A 180 -5.05 5.63 -4.84
C ILE A 180 -4.18 6.83 -5.19
N GLU A 181 -3.56 7.49 -4.21
CA GLU A 181 -2.68 8.62 -4.44
C GLU A 181 -1.46 8.20 -5.27
N TRP A 182 -0.72 7.18 -4.83
CA TRP A 182 0.43 6.66 -5.56
C TRP A 182 0.06 6.26 -6.99
N TRP A 183 -0.97 5.42 -7.16
CA TRP A 183 -1.40 4.94 -8.48
C TRP A 183 -1.84 6.07 -9.40
N SER A 184 -2.53 7.08 -8.88
CA SER A 184 -2.99 8.22 -9.70
C SER A 184 -1.83 9.03 -10.26
N PHE A 185 -0.77 9.24 -9.47
CA PHE A 185 0.46 9.88 -9.95
C PHE A 185 1.27 8.97 -10.86
N HIS A 186 1.44 7.70 -10.51
CA HIS A 186 2.11 6.72 -11.36
C HIS A 186 1.46 6.67 -12.76
N LYS A 187 0.13 6.64 -12.83
CA LYS A 187 -0.62 6.67 -14.08
C LYS A 187 -0.42 7.99 -14.85
N ALA A 188 -0.44 9.12 -14.16
CA ALA A 188 -0.28 10.43 -14.79
C ALA A 188 1.14 10.67 -15.32
N THR A 189 2.14 9.99 -14.79
CA THR A 189 3.56 10.09 -15.20
C THR A 189 3.97 9.06 -16.23
N ALA A 190 3.17 8.01 -16.48
CA ALA A 190 3.56 6.88 -17.32
C ALA A 190 3.88 7.24 -18.79
N GLU A 191 3.27 8.29 -19.34
CA GLU A 191 3.40 8.69 -20.76
C GLU A 191 4.05 10.07 -20.93
N THR A 192 4.49 10.73 -19.84
CA THR A 192 5.03 12.09 -19.89
C THR A 192 6.44 12.17 -19.33
N GLU A 193 7.25 13.08 -19.86
CA GLU A 193 8.52 13.43 -19.23
C GLU A 193 8.23 14.03 -17.85
N THR A 194 8.70 13.35 -16.81
CA THR A 194 8.32 13.66 -15.43
C THR A 194 9.41 14.53 -14.79
N PRO A 195 9.07 15.72 -14.28
CA PRO A 195 10.01 16.53 -13.49
C PRO A 195 10.56 15.74 -12.29
N ASP A 196 11.85 15.92 -11.98
CA ASP A 196 12.54 15.21 -10.88
C ASP A 196 11.82 15.32 -9.53
N THR A 197 11.15 16.44 -9.30
CA THR A 197 10.38 16.69 -8.09
C THR A 197 9.14 15.80 -8.00
N ILE A 198 8.41 15.63 -9.10
CA ILE A 198 7.26 14.72 -9.16
C ILE A 198 7.72 13.26 -9.11
N ALA A 199 8.82 12.92 -9.80
CA ALA A 199 9.39 11.58 -9.75
C ALA A 199 9.69 11.17 -8.29
N ARG A 200 10.35 12.04 -7.51
CA ARG A 200 10.58 11.80 -6.07
C ARG A 200 9.29 11.67 -5.27
N ASP A 201 8.30 12.52 -5.52
CA ASP A 201 7.00 12.43 -4.85
C ASP A 201 6.32 11.07 -5.11
N VAL A 202 6.45 10.52 -6.32
CA VAL A 202 5.95 9.19 -6.70
C VAL A 202 6.72 8.08 -5.97
N ASP A 203 8.05 8.17 -5.94
CA ASP A 203 8.92 7.22 -5.25
C ASP A 203 8.65 7.20 -3.74
N ASP A 204 8.54 8.37 -3.11
CA ASP A 204 8.20 8.51 -1.69
C ASP A 204 6.79 7.95 -1.39
N ALA A 205 5.83 8.16 -2.29
CA ALA A 205 4.50 7.58 -2.17
C ALA A 205 4.55 6.05 -2.30
N ALA A 206 5.34 5.52 -3.24
CA ALA A 206 5.57 4.09 -3.40
C ALA A 206 6.17 3.47 -2.12
N ASP A 207 7.17 4.11 -1.53
CA ASP A 207 7.81 3.62 -0.29
C ASP A 207 6.87 3.67 0.92
N ARG A 208 6.02 4.69 1.02
CA ARG A 208 4.96 4.75 2.04
C ARG A 208 3.97 3.60 1.87
N VAL A 209 3.52 3.35 0.65
CA VAL A 209 2.60 2.24 0.32
C VAL A 209 3.24 0.90 0.66
N LYS A 210 4.48 0.64 0.20
CA LYS A 210 5.22 -0.59 0.51
C LYS A 210 5.33 -0.84 2.02
N SER A 211 5.67 0.19 2.78
CA SER A 211 5.80 0.11 4.24
C SER A 211 4.47 -0.17 4.92
N LYS A 212 3.39 0.48 4.48
CA LYS A 212 2.05 0.28 5.04
C LYS A 212 1.47 -1.09 4.73
N ILE A 213 1.58 -1.56 3.48
CA ILE A 213 1.15 -2.91 3.12
C ILE A 213 1.92 -3.95 3.93
N THR A 214 3.25 -3.81 4.02
CA THR A 214 4.09 -4.72 4.80
C THR A 214 3.64 -4.76 6.27
N SER A 215 3.41 -3.60 6.88
CA SER A 215 2.94 -3.51 8.26
C SER A 215 1.54 -4.10 8.44
N ALA A 216 0.63 -3.79 7.53
CA ALA A 216 -0.75 -4.28 7.58
C ALA A 216 -0.82 -5.81 7.45
N LEU A 217 -0.01 -6.40 6.56
CA LEU A 217 0.10 -7.84 6.39
C LEU A 217 0.75 -8.52 7.60
N LYS A 218 1.85 -8.00 8.14
CA LYS A 218 2.50 -8.54 9.35
C LYS A 218 1.56 -8.57 10.56
N ASN A 219 0.64 -7.63 10.67
CA ASN A 219 -0.36 -7.56 11.71
C ASN A 219 -1.68 -8.26 11.35
N GLY A 220 -1.76 -8.83 10.15
CA GLY A 220 -2.92 -9.53 9.66
C GLY A 220 -3.14 -10.91 10.29
N SER A 221 -4.26 -11.53 9.97
CA SER A 221 -4.60 -12.88 10.42
C SER A 221 -4.81 -13.81 9.24
N PHE A 222 -4.40 -15.08 9.42
CA PHE A 222 -4.64 -16.14 8.45
C PHE A 222 -5.94 -16.88 8.81
N LYS A 223 -6.70 -17.26 7.78
CA LYS A 223 -7.89 -18.07 7.91
C LYS A 223 -7.92 -19.14 6.83
N VAL A 224 -8.14 -20.39 7.26
CA VAL A 224 -8.39 -21.53 6.37
C VAL A 224 -9.73 -22.11 6.78
N GLU A 225 -10.76 -21.91 5.95
CA GLU A 225 -12.16 -22.21 6.26
C GLU A 225 -12.60 -21.63 7.63
N SER A 226 -12.81 -22.50 8.65
CA SER A 226 -13.20 -22.11 10.02
C SER A 226 -12.04 -22.03 11.01
N GLN A 227 -10.81 -22.30 10.57
CA GLN A 227 -9.61 -22.28 11.42
C GLN A 227 -8.85 -20.97 11.26
N GLU A 228 -8.20 -20.54 12.34
CA GLU A 228 -7.35 -19.34 12.40
C GLU A 228 -5.91 -19.77 12.76
N PRO A 229 -5.13 -20.26 11.77
CA PRO A 229 -3.78 -20.71 12.01
C PRO A 229 -2.84 -19.56 12.39
N ARG A 230 -1.85 -19.89 13.26
CA ARG A 230 -0.87 -18.91 13.75
C ARG A 230 0.30 -18.72 12.77
N GLY A 231 0.06 -18.14 11.64
CA GLY A 231 1.07 -17.81 10.63
C GLY A 231 0.97 -18.66 9.37
N LEU A 232 1.71 -18.24 8.33
CA LEU A 232 1.62 -18.78 6.99
C LEU A 232 1.95 -20.27 6.93
N GLU A 233 3.03 -20.71 7.57
CA GLU A 233 3.44 -22.13 7.57
C GLU A 233 2.33 -23.05 8.07
N SER A 234 1.69 -22.68 9.19
CA SER A 234 0.57 -23.42 9.75
C SER A 234 -0.65 -23.37 8.84
N ALA A 235 -0.89 -22.23 8.17
CA ALA A 235 -2.00 -22.05 7.24
C ALA A 235 -1.83 -22.91 5.99
N VAL A 236 -0.62 -22.96 5.41
CA VAL A 236 -0.31 -23.78 4.23
C VAL A 236 -0.48 -25.27 4.57
N LYS A 237 0.07 -25.74 5.68
CA LYS A 237 -0.09 -27.12 6.12
C LYS A 237 -1.57 -27.50 6.31
N GLU A 238 -2.34 -26.66 7.00
CA GLU A 238 -3.77 -26.90 7.22
C GLU A 238 -4.55 -26.91 5.90
N CYS A 239 -4.27 -25.96 5.00
CA CYS A 239 -4.90 -25.87 3.70
C CYS A 239 -4.66 -27.12 2.85
N ILE A 240 -3.41 -27.55 2.72
CA ILE A 240 -3.03 -28.74 1.94
C ILE A 240 -3.58 -30.02 2.56
N ASN A 241 -3.56 -30.16 3.89
CA ASN A 241 -4.16 -31.33 4.56
C ASN A 241 -5.65 -31.48 4.26
N ARG A 242 -6.36 -30.39 4.11
CA ARG A 242 -7.80 -30.41 3.79
C ARG A 242 -8.05 -30.67 2.32
N ALA A 243 -7.29 -30.00 1.46
CA ALA A 243 -7.43 -30.18 0.02
C ALA A 243 -7.03 -31.60 -0.44
N TYR A 244 -6.05 -32.22 0.26
CA TYR A 244 -5.50 -33.51 -0.11
C TYR A 244 -5.42 -34.47 1.10
N PRO A 245 -6.55 -34.83 1.73
CA PRO A 245 -6.56 -35.63 2.95
C PRO A 245 -5.93 -37.02 2.76
N SER A 246 -6.06 -37.61 1.58
CA SER A 246 -5.51 -38.95 1.27
C SER A 246 -4.00 -38.96 1.03
N PHE A 247 -3.38 -37.83 0.78
CA PHE A 247 -1.95 -37.75 0.50
C PHE A 247 -1.11 -37.89 1.78
N PHE A 248 -1.66 -37.46 2.92
CA PHE A 248 -0.96 -37.42 4.20
C PHE A 248 -1.39 -38.54 5.17
N HIS A 249 -2.34 -39.36 4.80
CA HIS A 249 -2.71 -40.57 5.52
C HIS A 249 -2.36 -41.77 4.65
N PRO A 250 -1.14 -42.30 4.72
CA PRO A 250 -0.80 -43.56 4.04
C PRO A 250 -1.82 -44.59 4.52
N VAL A 251 -2.59 -45.13 3.58
CA VAL A 251 -3.46 -46.26 3.85
C VAL A 251 -2.49 -47.37 4.27
N MET A 252 -2.53 -47.76 5.58
CA MET A 252 -1.86 -48.99 5.99
C MET A 252 -2.55 -50.13 5.24
N LEU A 253 -1.90 -50.64 4.22
CA LEU A 253 -2.26 -51.87 3.54
C LEU A 253 -1.85 -53.07 4.41
#